data_3cd7c8a3959feaf2c3082968dd4b85e3
#
_entry.id   3cd7c8a3959feaf2c3082968dd4b85e3
#
_cell.length_a   1.000
_cell.length_b   1.000
_cell.length_c   1.000
_cell.angle_alpha   90.00
_cell.angle_beta   90.00
_cell.angle_gamma   90.00
#
_symmetry.space_group_name_H-M   'P 1'
#
loop_
_entity.id
_entity.type
_entity.pdbx_description
1 polymer ?
#
loop_
_entity_poly.entity_id
_entity_poly.type
_entity_poly.pdbx_seq_one_letter_code
_entity_poly.pdbx_strand_id
1 'polypeptide(L)'
;KVLKRDCDIEIEIDDYDWLILVGSESLKFFTNQNSVTEYSGRVVDDKFLPVINPAMITFKPEAKKVWDESSANITKYIKGELKQQKLGDDKCYGITESADLYVFLDNALNHDNDFIALDSETSGLYPRDGYMLGISLSYEPEHGAYISTDCIDEKAEGLLQQLFDKKRVVFHNAKFD
;
A
#
# COMPACT_ATOMS: atom_id res chain seq x y z
N LYS A 1 -27.54 -9.73 5.31
CA LYS A 1 -27.41 -8.41 6.02
C LYS A 1 -27.75 -7.29 5.05
N VAL A 2 -28.61 -6.39 5.40
CA VAL A 2 -29.27 -5.41 4.52
C VAL A 2 -28.83 -4.00 4.84
N LEU A 3 -28.39 -3.26 3.80
CA LEU A 3 -28.27 -1.81 3.84
C LEU A 3 -29.66 -1.22 3.63
N LYS A 4 -30.20 -0.64 4.69
CA LYS A 4 -31.53 -0.10 4.72
C LYS A 4 -31.67 1.32 4.20
N ARG A 5 -32.68 1.59 3.33
CA ARG A 5 -33.51 2.74 3.60
C ARG A 5 -35.01 2.45 3.50
N ASP A 6 -35.48 1.59 2.65
CA ASP A 6 -36.94 1.40 2.46
C ASP A 6 -37.41 -0.02 2.08
N CYS A 7 -36.54 -1.03 2.19
CA CYS A 7 -36.94 -2.42 1.96
C CYS A 7 -36.02 -3.37 2.75
N ASP A 8 -36.61 -4.38 3.36
CA ASP A 8 -35.90 -5.49 3.98
C ASP A 8 -35.49 -6.48 2.86
N ILE A 9 -34.31 -6.28 2.29
CA ILE A 9 -33.71 -7.24 1.36
C ILE A 9 -32.68 -8.04 2.15
N GLU A 10 -32.90 -9.34 2.30
CA GLU A 10 -31.89 -10.27 2.78
C GLU A 10 -31.04 -10.69 1.62
N ILE A 11 -29.71 -10.54 1.74
CA ILE A 11 -28.73 -11.03 0.78
C ILE A 11 -27.99 -12.17 1.43
N GLU A 12 -28.12 -13.38 0.86
CA GLU A 12 -27.28 -14.51 1.22
C GLU A 12 -25.91 -14.28 0.54
N ILE A 13 -24.95 -13.85 1.36
CA ILE A 13 -23.59 -13.49 0.87
C ILE A 13 -22.94 -14.68 0.17
N ASP A 14 -23.21 -15.89 0.61
CA ASP A 14 -22.59 -17.11 0.10
C ASP A 14 -23.07 -17.52 -1.29
N ASP A 15 -24.19 -16.96 -1.74
CA ASP A 15 -24.72 -17.21 -3.09
C ASP A 15 -23.93 -16.51 -4.20
N TYR A 16 -23.02 -15.62 -3.85
CA TYR A 16 -22.24 -14.82 -4.81
C TYR A 16 -20.75 -15.09 -4.66
N ASP A 17 -20.05 -15.22 -5.79
CA ASP A 17 -18.59 -15.29 -5.81
C ASP A 17 -17.95 -13.96 -5.38
N TRP A 18 -18.52 -12.85 -5.83
CA TRP A 18 -18.05 -11.50 -5.57
C TRP A 18 -19.19 -10.55 -5.20
N LEU A 19 -18.91 -9.63 -4.28
CA LEU A 19 -19.80 -8.54 -3.90
C LEU A 19 -19.10 -7.20 -4.10
N ILE A 20 -19.60 -6.39 -5.04
CA ILE A 20 -19.08 -5.04 -5.29
C ILE A 20 -19.73 -4.07 -4.28
N LEU A 21 -18.89 -3.45 -3.43
CA LEU A 21 -19.32 -2.50 -2.42
C LEU A 21 -19.13 -1.06 -2.92
N VAL A 22 -20.21 -0.38 -3.28
CA VAL A 22 -20.17 0.98 -3.82
C VAL A 22 -20.26 2.01 -2.69
N GLY A 23 -19.19 2.78 -2.49
CA GLY A 23 -19.13 3.86 -1.51
C GLY A 23 -18.83 3.41 -0.08
N SER A 24 -18.60 4.39 0.79
CA SER A 24 -18.13 4.16 2.17
C SER A 24 -19.14 3.45 3.07
N GLU A 25 -20.43 3.69 2.88
CA GLU A 25 -21.47 3.10 3.73
C GLU A 25 -21.55 1.58 3.54
N SER A 26 -21.51 1.10 2.28
CA SER A 26 -21.50 -0.32 1.99
C SER A 26 -20.22 -0.99 2.49
N LEU A 27 -19.06 -0.36 2.27
CA LEU A 27 -17.79 -0.86 2.77
C LEU A 27 -17.81 -1.04 4.30
N LYS A 28 -18.18 0.02 5.02
CA LYS A 28 -18.26 0.00 6.48
C LYS A 28 -19.23 -1.05 7.01
N PHE A 29 -20.37 -1.21 6.34
CA PHE A 29 -21.40 -2.15 6.76
C PHE A 29 -20.94 -3.61 6.65
N PHE A 30 -20.22 -3.98 5.60
CA PHE A 30 -19.82 -5.37 5.36
C PHE A 30 -18.45 -5.73 5.94
N THR A 31 -17.53 -4.77 6.04
CA THR A 31 -16.11 -5.06 6.35
C THR A 31 -15.55 -4.32 7.58
N ASN A 32 -16.31 -3.41 8.19
CA ASN A 32 -15.87 -2.47 9.24
C ASN A 32 -14.75 -1.48 8.80
N GLN A 33 -14.38 -1.44 7.53
CA GLN A 33 -13.41 -0.50 6.99
C GLN A 33 -14.07 0.86 6.73
N ASN A 34 -13.32 1.97 6.89
CA ASN A 34 -13.87 3.32 6.81
C ASN A 34 -13.48 4.10 5.55
N SER A 35 -12.38 3.73 4.89
CA SER A 35 -11.81 4.48 3.76
C SER A 35 -12.05 3.78 2.42
N VAL A 36 -13.16 4.07 1.74
CA VAL A 36 -13.43 3.45 0.43
C VAL A 36 -12.37 3.79 -0.61
N THR A 37 -11.73 4.96 -0.52
CA THR A 37 -10.68 5.35 -1.47
C THR A 37 -9.45 4.48 -1.34
N GLU A 38 -9.07 4.10 -0.12
CA GLU A 38 -7.94 3.24 0.18
C GLU A 38 -8.15 1.80 -0.31
N TYR A 39 -9.37 1.28 -0.13
CA TYR A 39 -9.72 -0.10 -0.50
C TYR A 39 -10.28 -0.23 -1.92
N SER A 40 -10.47 0.88 -2.64
CA SER A 40 -11.10 0.87 -3.97
C SER A 40 -10.27 0.07 -4.98
N GLY A 41 -10.92 -0.93 -5.61
CA GLY A 41 -10.27 -1.82 -6.57
C GLY A 41 -9.39 -2.91 -5.98
N ARG A 42 -9.49 -3.16 -4.67
CA ARG A 42 -8.80 -4.25 -3.95
C ARG A 42 -9.81 -5.27 -3.45
N VAL A 43 -9.35 -6.48 -3.18
CA VAL A 43 -10.18 -7.51 -2.53
C VAL A 43 -10.12 -7.34 -1.02
N VAL A 44 -11.27 -7.35 -0.35
CA VAL A 44 -11.39 -7.32 1.11
C VAL A 44 -12.14 -8.57 1.56
N ASP A 45 -11.67 -9.22 2.63
CA ASP A 45 -12.26 -10.42 3.21
C ASP A 45 -12.57 -11.52 2.17
N ASP A 46 -11.65 -11.69 1.21
CA ASP A 46 -11.67 -12.71 0.14
C ASP A 46 -12.91 -12.68 -0.80
N LYS A 47 -13.82 -11.69 -0.64
CA LYS A 47 -15.10 -11.67 -1.34
C LYS A 47 -15.59 -10.28 -1.76
N PHE A 48 -15.19 -9.25 -1.04
CA PHE A 48 -15.68 -7.89 -1.27
C PHE A 48 -14.76 -7.10 -2.18
N LEU A 49 -15.37 -6.41 -3.15
CA LEU A 49 -14.68 -5.53 -4.09
C LEU A 49 -15.18 -4.08 -3.91
N PRO A 50 -14.58 -3.32 -2.99
CA PRO A 50 -14.94 -1.93 -2.78
C PRO A 50 -14.64 -1.05 -3.99
N VAL A 51 -15.50 -0.07 -4.23
CA VAL A 51 -15.31 0.95 -5.26
C VAL A 51 -15.91 2.27 -4.78
N ILE A 52 -15.27 3.39 -5.12
CA ILE A 52 -15.82 4.71 -4.83
C ILE A 52 -17.19 4.88 -5.50
N ASN A 53 -18.05 5.71 -4.93
CA ASN A 53 -19.29 6.05 -5.60
C ASN A 53 -19.00 6.87 -6.87
N PRO A 54 -19.44 6.46 -8.08
CA PRO A 54 -19.17 7.19 -9.31
C PRO A 54 -19.73 8.61 -9.32
N ALA A 55 -20.77 8.90 -8.52
CA ALA A 55 -21.26 10.26 -8.35
C ALA A 55 -20.20 11.22 -7.78
N MET A 56 -19.16 10.72 -7.10
CA MET A 56 -18.04 11.56 -6.64
C MET A 56 -17.32 12.27 -7.79
N ILE A 57 -17.29 11.68 -8.97
CA ILE A 57 -16.61 12.25 -10.15
C ILE A 57 -17.25 13.59 -10.55
N THR A 58 -18.54 13.77 -10.32
CA THR A 58 -19.26 15.03 -10.60
C THR A 58 -18.78 16.17 -9.70
N PHE A 59 -18.39 15.87 -8.47
CA PHE A 59 -17.96 16.86 -7.47
C PHE A 59 -16.43 16.98 -7.37
N LYS A 60 -15.72 15.90 -7.71
CA LYS A 60 -14.27 15.76 -7.65
C LYS A 60 -13.78 15.06 -8.92
N PRO A 61 -13.49 15.82 -10.00
CA PRO A 61 -13.06 15.23 -11.27
C PRO A 61 -11.82 14.33 -11.17
N GLU A 62 -10.93 14.60 -10.22
CA GLU A 62 -9.76 13.76 -9.91
C GLU A 62 -10.11 12.34 -9.46
N ALA A 63 -11.29 12.14 -8.89
CA ALA A 63 -11.79 10.82 -8.50
C ALA A 63 -12.00 9.89 -9.72
N LYS A 64 -12.05 10.45 -10.93
CA LYS A 64 -12.16 9.66 -12.16
C LYS A 64 -11.00 8.69 -12.32
N LYS A 65 -9.77 9.11 -12.00
CA LYS A 65 -8.60 8.23 -12.07
C LYS A 65 -8.77 7.01 -11.16
N VAL A 66 -9.17 7.24 -9.91
CA VAL A 66 -9.41 6.16 -8.93
C VAL A 66 -10.51 5.21 -9.41
N TRP A 67 -11.59 5.76 -9.97
CA TRP A 67 -12.67 4.97 -10.54
C TRP A 67 -12.21 4.09 -11.70
N ASP A 68 -11.49 4.65 -12.66
CA ASP A 68 -11.02 3.94 -13.86
C ASP A 68 -10.05 2.80 -13.48
N GLU A 69 -9.11 3.07 -12.58
CA GLU A 69 -8.16 2.07 -12.07
C GLU A 69 -8.87 0.96 -11.27
N SER A 70 -9.78 1.33 -10.37
CA SER A 70 -10.54 0.37 -9.56
C SER A 70 -11.43 -0.52 -10.42
N SER A 71 -12.11 0.05 -11.41
CA SER A 71 -12.98 -0.69 -12.33
C SER A 71 -12.18 -1.68 -13.17
N ALA A 72 -10.99 -1.28 -13.62
CA ALA A 72 -10.09 -2.16 -14.37
C ALA A 72 -9.62 -3.34 -13.49
N ASN A 73 -9.24 -3.07 -12.25
CA ASN A 73 -8.79 -4.09 -11.30
C ASN A 73 -9.93 -5.07 -10.96
N ILE A 74 -11.11 -4.56 -10.63
CA ILE A 74 -12.31 -5.38 -10.35
C ILE A 74 -12.59 -6.31 -11.54
N THR A 75 -12.51 -5.78 -12.77
CA THR A 75 -12.71 -6.59 -13.99
C THR A 75 -11.70 -7.74 -14.08
N LYS A 76 -10.44 -7.47 -13.76
CA LYS A 76 -9.37 -8.49 -13.77
C LYS A 76 -9.56 -9.54 -12.68
N TYR A 77 -10.00 -9.15 -11.47
CA TYR A 77 -10.33 -10.10 -10.39
C TYR A 77 -11.48 -11.02 -10.79
N ILE A 78 -12.57 -10.47 -11.31
CA ILE A 78 -13.74 -11.26 -11.76
C ILE A 78 -13.35 -12.25 -12.87
N LYS A 79 -12.41 -11.87 -13.74
CA LYS A 79 -11.89 -12.76 -14.81
C LYS A 79 -10.82 -13.75 -14.33
N GLY A 80 -10.37 -13.66 -13.07
CA GLY A 80 -9.28 -14.48 -12.56
C GLY A 80 -7.89 -14.10 -13.10
N GLU A 81 -7.76 -12.93 -13.73
CA GLU A 81 -6.50 -12.43 -14.30
C GLU A 81 -5.59 -11.79 -13.23
N LEU A 82 -6.17 -11.35 -12.10
CA LEU A 82 -5.43 -10.90 -10.92
C LEU A 82 -5.66 -11.89 -9.79
N LYS A 83 -4.56 -12.30 -9.16
CA LYS A 83 -4.62 -13.01 -7.88
C LYS A 83 -4.89 -11.97 -6.76
N GLN A 84 -5.61 -12.40 -5.73
CA GLN A 84 -5.83 -11.59 -4.54
C GLN A 84 -4.48 -11.16 -3.95
N GLN A 85 -4.24 -9.86 -3.89
CA GLN A 85 -3.29 -9.33 -2.92
C GLN A 85 -4.03 -9.26 -1.57
N LYS A 86 -3.71 -10.18 -0.67
CA LYS A 86 -4.20 -10.09 0.72
C LYS A 86 -3.56 -8.86 1.34
N LEU A 87 -4.38 -7.83 1.65
CA LEU A 87 -3.95 -6.78 2.57
C LEU A 87 -3.68 -7.46 3.92
N GLY A 88 -2.42 -7.47 4.34
CA GLY A 88 -2.01 -8.04 5.63
C GLY A 88 -0.98 -9.17 5.54
N ASP A 89 -0.67 -9.68 4.34
CA ASP A 89 0.52 -10.51 4.11
C ASP A 89 1.77 -9.66 3.77
N ASP A 90 1.60 -8.33 3.76
CA ASP A 90 2.70 -7.38 3.56
C ASP A 90 3.70 -7.54 4.70
N LYS A 91 4.88 -8.00 4.37
CA LYS A 91 6.00 -8.07 5.31
C LYS A 91 6.61 -6.68 5.49
N CYS A 92 5.80 -5.77 6.05
CA CYS A 92 6.23 -4.42 6.38
C CYS A 92 6.45 -4.32 7.88
N TYR A 93 7.64 -3.88 8.29
CA TYR A 93 8.02 -3.79 9.69
C TYR A 93 8.96 -2.61 9.95
N GLY A 94 9.04 -2.21 11.22
CA GLY A 94 10.00 -1.19 11.66
C GLY A 94 11.31 -1.81 12.11
N ILE A 95 12.43 -1.19 11.75
CA ILE A 95 13.78 -1.52 12.20
C ILE A 95 14.29 -0.37 13.08
N THR A 96 14.55 -0.68 14.34
CA THR A 96 15.06 0.26 15.34
C THR A 96 16.39 -0.19 15.95
N GLU A 97 16.85 -1.41 15.61
CA GLU A 97 18.09 -1.97 16.09
C GLU A 97 19.06 -2.21 14.92
N SER A 98 20.33 -1.80 15.10
CA SER A 98 21.35 -1.95 14.04
C SER A 98 21.58 -3.41 13.62
N ALA A 99 21.43 -4.38 14.52
CA ALA A 99 21.59 -5.79 14.20
C ALA A 99 20.54 -6.28 13.18
N ASP A 100 19.30 -5.87 13.35
CA ASP A 100 18.20 -6.22 12.40
C ASP A 100 18.40 -5.51 11.08
N LEU A 101 18.90 -4.26 11.11
CA LEU A 101 19.24 -3.49 9.92
C LEU A 101 20.31 -4.18 9.07
N TYR A 102 21.35 -4.72 9.70
CA TYR A 102 22.39 -5.44 8.94
C TYR A 102 21.83 -6.66 8.21
N VAL A 103 20.95 -7.43 8.86
CA VAL A 103 20.31 -8.59 8.23
C VAL A 103 19.44 -8.15 7.06
N PHE A 104 18.66 -7.10 7.23
CA PHE A 104 17.80 -6.57 6.18
C PHE A 104 18.63 -6.08 4.97
N LEU A 105 19.70 -5.31 5.21
CA LEU A 105 20.55 -4.77 4.16
C LEU A 105 21.34 -5.89 3.43
N ASP A 106 21.79 -6.90 4.15
CA ASP A 106 22.46 -8.05 3.55
C ASP A 106 21.49 -8.83 2.64
N ASN A 107 20.26 -9.05 3.08
CA ASN A 107 19.22 -9.65 2.25
C ASN A 107 18.92 -8.81 1.00
N ALA A 108 18.79 -7.49 1.14
CA ALA A 108 18.58 -6.58 0.02
C ALA A 108 19.74 -6.59 -0.98
N LEU A 109 20.98 -6.63 -0.48
CA LEU A 109 22.20 -6.70 -1.31
C LEU A 109 22.28 -8.00 -2.13
N ASN A 110 21.84 -9.12 -1.55
CA ASN A 110 21.91 -10.44 -2.16
C ASN A 110 20.65 -10.83 -2.93
N HIS A 111 19.61 -10.02 -2.90
CA HIS A 111 18.38 -10.23 -3.67
C HIS A 111 18.61 -10.06 -5.17
N ASP A 112 17.88 -10.83 -6.01
CA ASP A 112 18.06 -10.84 -7.47
C ASP A 112 17.52 -9.58 -8.18
N ASN A 113 16.66 -8.77 -7.53
CA ASN A 113 16.16 -7.53 -8.12
C ASN A 113 17.27 -6.50 -8.35
N ASP A 114 17.24 -5.85 -9.52
CA ASP A 114 18.18 -4.80 -9.90
C ASP A 114 17.89 -3.44 -9.27
N PHE A 115 16.73 -3.27 -8.64
CA PHE A 115 16.30 -1.99 -8.04
C PHE A 115 15.69 -2.17 -6.68
N ILE A 116 15.74 -1.07 -5.93
CA ILE A 116 15.12 -0.88 -4.62
C ILE A 116 14.22 0.35 -4.68
N ALA A 117 13.11 0.33 -3.97
CA ALA A 117 12.29 1.51 -3.72
C ALA A 117 12.72 2.16 -2.40
N LEU A 118 12.81 3.49 -2.39
CA LEU A 118 13.19 4.27 -1.22
C LEU A 118 12.30 5.49 -1.11
N ASP A 119 11.94 5.83 0.12
CA ASP A 119 11.23 7.05 0.49
C ASP A 119 11.76 7.57 1.82
N SER A 120 11.91 8.87 1.97
CA SER A 120 12.46 9.49 3.17
C SER A 120 11.36 10.04 4.08
N GLU A 121 11.52 9.84 5.39
CA GLU A 121 10.62 10.40 6.40
C GLU A 121 11.34 11.50 7.16
N THR A 122 10.76 12.70 7.17
CA THR A 122 11.39 13.89 7.71
C THR A 122 10.51 14.58 8.75
N SER A 123 11.13 15.36 9.64
CA SER A 123 10.43 16.14 10.67
C SER A 123 9.70 17.39 10.13
N GLY A 124 9.85 17.71 8.83
CA GLY A 124 9.20 18.85 8.20
C GLY A 124 9.42 18.89 6.70
N LEU A 125 8.60 19.72 6.01
CA LEU A 125 8.60 19.85 4.55
C LEU A 125 9.77 20.65 3.99
N TYR A 126 10.51 21.38 4.83
CA TYR A 126 11.59 22.24 4.41
C TYR A 126 12.94 21.64 4.76
N PRO A 127 13.81 21.32 3.80
CA PRO A 127 15.10 20.65 4.03
C PRO A 127 16.04 21.40 4.96
N ARG A 128 15.88 22.72 5.13
CA ARG A 128 16.73 23.56 6.01
C ARG A 128 16.31 23.54 7.46
N ASP A 129 15.05 23.22 7.75
CA ASP A 129 14.45 23.31 9.09
C ASP A 129 14.09 21.93 9.65
N GLY A 130 14.28 20.90 8.85
CA GLY A 130 13.98 19.51 9.20
C GLY A 130 15.22 18.63 9.31
N TYR A 131 15.01 17.46 9.89
CA TYR A 131 15.97 16.36 9.93
C TYR A 131 15.28 15.07 9.51
N MET A 132 16.05 14.11 9.01
CA MET A 132 15.55 12.80 8.61
C MET A 132 15.21 11.99 9.87
N LEU A 133 13.99 11.46 9.91
CA LEU A 133 13.50 10.57 10.97
C LEU A 133 13.81 9.11 10.65
N GLY A 134 13.77 8.76 9.39
CA GLY A 134 14.01 7.42 8.90
C GLY A 134 13.87 7.33 7.39
N ILE A 135 14.08 6.13 6.89
CA ILE A 135 13.85 5.79 5.49
C ILE A 135 12.97 4.56 5.39
N SER A 136 12.06 4.56 4.44
CA SER A 136 11.31 3.38 4.03
C SER A 136 12.03 2.75 2.84
N LEU A 137 12.40 1.48 2.94
CA LEU A 137 13.13 0.76 1.91
C LEU A 137 12.44 -0.57 1.59
N SER A 138 12.31 -0.86 0.29
CA SER A 138 11.81 -2.14 -0.22
C SER A 138 12.70 -2.64 -1.35
N TYR A 139 13.02 -3.94 -1.34
CA TYR A 139 13.78 -4.60 -2.39
C TYR A 139 12.98 -5.67 -3.13
N GLU A 140 11.74 -5.93 -2.71
CA GLU A 140 10.80 -6.83 -3.40
C GLU A 140 9.35 -6.37 -3.15
N PRO A 141 8.39 -6.72 -4.02
CA PRO A 141 6.99 -6.40 -3.80
C PRO A 141 6.46 -6.94 -2.47
N GLU A 142 5.62 -6.18 -1.79
CA GLU A 142 4.96 -6.55 -0.52
C GLU A 142 5.92 -6.79 0.66
N HIS A 143 7.20 -6.43 0.50
CA HIS A 143 8.20 -6.54 1.54
C HIS A 143 8.98 -5.23 1.67
N GLY A 144 8.83 -4.57 2.80
CA GLY A 144 9.48 -3.30 3.09
C GLY A 144 9.79 -3.09 4.55
N ALA A 145 10.73 -2.21 4.83
CA ALA A 145 11.06 -1.81 6.18
C ALA A 145 11.11 -0.30 6.31
N TYR A 146 10.56 0.22 7.41
CA TYR A 146 10.90 1.54 7.91
C TYR A 146 12.14 1.42 8.80
N ILE A 147 13.18 2.15 8.46
CA ILE A 147 14.48 2.15 9.16
C ILE A 147 14.61 3.48 9.89
N SER A 148 14.63 3.45 11.23
CA SER A 148 14.90 4.63 12.04
C SER A 148 16.33 5.11 11.84
N THR A 149 16.56 6.42 11.75
CA THR A 149 17.91 6.98 11.71
C THR A 149 18.75 6.64 12.93
N ASP A 150 18.12 6.40 14.08
CA ASP A 150 18.80 6.06 15.33
C ASP A 150 19.56 4.72 15.28
N CYS A 151 19.18 3.81 14.37
CA CYS A 151 19.84 2.52 14.19
C CYS A 151 20.87 2.51 13.05
N ILE A 152 21.05 3.63 12.33
CA ILE A 152 22.02 3.75 11.24
C ILE A 152 23.38 4.17 11.81
N ASP A 153 24.23 3.21 12.06
CA ASP A 153 25.61 3.43 12.44
C ASP A 153 26.57 3.39 11.24
N GLU A 154 27.86 3.61 11.45
CA GLU A 154 28.91 3.63 10.42
C GLU A 154 28.92 2.35 9.55
N LYS A 155 28.63 1.19 10.15
CA LYS A 155 28.56 -0.07 9.41
C LYS A 155 27.31 -0.13 8.53
N ALA A 156 26.17 0.33 9.05
CA ALA A 156 24.93 0.41 8.28
C ALA A 156 25.03 1.41 7.12
N GLU A 157 25.66 2.56 7.34
CA GLU A 157 25.97 3.52 6.27
C GLU A 157 26.81 2.89 5.17
N GLY A 158 27.83 2.12 5.52
CA GLY A 158 28.66 1.38 4.55
C GLY A 158 27.88 0.35 3.76
N LEU A 159 26.92 -0.35 4.37
CA LEU A 159 26.05 -1.31 3.69
C LEU A 159 25.02 -0.60 2.79
N LEU A 160 24.43 0.51 3.24
CA LEU A 160 23.54 1.34 2.44
C LEU A 160 24.27 1.88 1.20
N GLN A 161 25.49 2.38 1.37
CA GLN A 161 26.29 2.85 0.23
C GLN A 161 26.53 1.72 -0.79
N GLN A 162 26.91 0.54 -0.34
CA GLN A 162 27.07 -0.63 -1.22
C GLN A 162 25.78 -0.98 -1.94
N LEU A 163 24.63 -0.88 -1.24
CA LEU A 163 23.31 -1.15 -1.82
C LEU A 163 22.99 -0.15 -2.94
N PHE A 164 23.24 1.14 -2.72
CA PHE A 164 23.01 2.21 -3.69
C PHE A 164 23.97 2.14 -4.88
N ASP A 165 25.20 1.69 -4.66
CA ASP A 165 26.17 1.47 -5.75
C ASP A 165 25.79 0.26 -6.61
N LYS A 166 25.19 -0.77 -6.01
CA LYS A 166 24.86 -2.04 -6.69
C LYS A 166 23.49 -2.02 -7.35
N LYS A 167 22.53 -1.31 -6.78
CA LYS A 167 21.11 -1.32 -7.19
C LYS A 167 20.67 0.06 -7.69
N ARG A 168 19.68 0.06 -8.59
CA ARG A 168 19.01 1.30 -9.00
C ARG A 168 18.02 1.71 -7.92
N VAL A 169 18.07 2.96 -7.50
CA VAL A 169 17.12 3.50 -6.52
C VAL A 169 15.93 4.11 -7.24
N VAL A 170 14.74 3.77 -6.81
CA VAL A 170 13.46 4.30 -7.31
C VAL A 170 12.81 5.12 -6.19
N PHE A 171 12.49 6.37 -6.49
CA PHE A 171 11.79 7.29 -5.59
C PHE A 171 10.40 7.61 -6.12
N HIS A 172 9.45 7.89 -5.25
CA HIS A 172 8.15 8.40 -5.65
C HIS A 172 8.19 9.90 -5.97
N ASN A 173 8.91 10.69 -5.22
CA ASN A 173 9.06 12.13 -5.36
C ASN A 173 10.52 12.56 -5.18
N ALA A 174 11.41 12.06 -6.01
CA ALA A 174 12.86 12.22 -5.94
C ALA A 174 13.41 13.65 -5.80
N LYS A 175 12.57 14.68 -5.91
CA LYS A 175 12.97 16.07 -5.63
C LYS A 175 12.88 16.41 -4.15
N PHE A 176 12.12 15.64 -3.40
CA PHE A 176 11.97 15.78 -1.97
C PHE A 176 12.99 14.87 -1.25
N ASP A 177 13.12 13.62 -1.71
CA ASP A 177 14.06 12.62 -1.23
C ASP A 177 15.47 12.83 -1.79
#